data_907e9ddbe12ddd03b3180978439a148d
#
_entry.id   907e9ddbe12ddd03b3180978439a148d
#
_cell.length_a   1.000
_cell.length_b   1.000
_cell.length_c   1.000
_cell.angle_alpha   90.00
_cell.angle_beta   90.00
_cell.angle_gamma   90.00
#
_symmetry.space_group_name_H-M   'P 1'
#
loop_
_entity.id
_entity.type
_entity.pdbx_description
1 polymer ?
#
loop_
_entity_poly.entity_id
_entity_poly.type
_entity_poly.pdbx_seq_one_letter_code
_entity_poly.pdbx_strand_id
1 'polypeptide(L)'
;MLAVLVAAGLLFVGCSSPSENQPTAVAGGSDEPATVFEVPSDGVTLRFVDTPASVGSLTMQTIDGEFLEMSDLRGKVVLVNFWATWCGPCREEIPYLASLTERYPEHLVVIGVSEDAGGVDMVEAFADQYGVNYPIVMSTPEIKRAFPGVFALPTSFVVDPDGQMVQTHVGLISPVILEQETRYLSSLSNNATVETVAASSQIRLANAAQATEIPGVDLSVLTSDQREEALRRLNADGCPCGCQLTLAQCRINDSSCGISPPIVEKIIAEIAAGN
;
A
#
# COMPACT_ATOMS: atom_id res chain seq x y z
N MET A 1 -25.35 66.05 -60.40
CA MET A 1 -25.76 66.67 -59.14
C MET A 1 -25.09 65.93 -58.05
N LEU A 2 -24.23 66.63 -57.33
CA LEU A 2 -23.21 66.12 -56.38
C LEU A 2 -23.86 65.72 -55.07
N ALA A 3 -23.54 64.49 -54.58
CA ALA A 3 -23.84 64.04 -53.20
C ALA A 3 -22.54 63.95 -52.44
N VAL A 4 -22.44 64.72 -51.36
CA VAL A 4 -21.30 64.80 -50.47
C VAL A 4 -21.48 63.70 -49.41
N LEU A 5 -20.49 62.82 -49.27
CA LEU A 5 -20.38 61.86 -48.22
C LEU A 5 -19.54 62.43 -47.06
N VAL A 6 -20.16 62.57 -45.89
CA VAL A 6 -19.49 62.88 -44.61
C VAL A 6 -19.14 61.59 -43.91
N ALA A 7 -17.86 61.36 -43.74
CA ALA A 7 -17.37 60.24 -42.94
C ALA A 7 -17.23 60.68 -41.48
N ALA A 8 -18.00 60.07 -40.59
CA ALA A 8 -17.84 60.20 -39.15
C ALA A 8 -16.96 59.08 -38.64
N GLY A 9 -15.77 59.42 -38.15
CA GLY A 9 -14.86 58.48 -37.46
C GLY A 9 -15.29 58.25 -36.00
N LEU A 10 -15.56 57.03 -35.68
CA LEU A 10 -15.75 56.56 -34.30
C LEU A 10 -14.45 55.91 -33.79
N LEU A 11 -13.83 56.57 -32.84
CA LEU A 11 -12.73 56.03 -32.06
C LEU A 11 -13.27 55.03 -31.07
N PHE A 12 -12.99 53.75 -31.26
CA PHE A 12 -13.18 52.71 -30.23
C PHE A 12 -11.94 52.61 -29.36
N VAL A 13 -12.10 52.99 -28.09
CA VAL A 13 -11.14 52.70 -27.03
C VAL A 13 -11.34 51.25 -26.63
N GLY A 14 -10.40 50.40 -26.99
CA GLY A 14 -10.40 48.99 -26.61
C GLY A 14 -10.01 48.80 -25.14
N CYS A 15 -10.95 48.31 -24.33
CA CYS A 15 -10.62 47.72 -23.03
C CYS A 15 -10.06 46.31 -23.24
N SER A 16 -8.80 46.13 -22.87
CA SER A 16 -8.17 44.82 -22.85
C SER A 16 -8.68 44.04 -21.65
N SER A 17 -9.43 42.97 -21.87
CA SER A 17 -9.76 41.97 -20.88
C SER A 17 -8.62 40.97 -20.70
N PRO A 18 -8.34 40.50 -19.50
CA PRO A 18 -7.29 39.48 -19.28
C PRO A 18 -7.72 38.15 -19.88
N SER A 19 -6.76 37.51 -20.55
CA SER A 19 -6.84 36.18 -21.16
C SER A 19 -7.18 35.13 -20.13
N GLU A 20 -8.33 34.52 -20.25
CA GLU A 20 -8.69 33.26 -19.59
C GLU A 20 -7.83 32.14 -20.14
N ASN A 21 -6.99 31.59 -19.28
CA ASN A 21 -6.13 30.44 -19.56
C ASN A 21 -7.00 29.19 -19.58
N GLN A 22 -7.54 28.84 -20.76
CA GLN A 22 -8.17 27.52 -20.96
C GLN A 22 -7.06 26.47 -21.00
N PRO A 23 -7.16 25.38 -20.22
CA PRO A 23 -6.27 24.25 -20.41
C PRO A 23 -6.62 23.56 -21.72
N THR A 24 -5.72 23.65 -22.69
CA THR A 24 -5.75 22.83 -23.90
C THR A 24 -5.58 21.37 -23.49
N ALA A 25 -6.60 20.55 -23.77
CA ALA A 25 -6.51 19.12 -23.71
C ALA A 25 -5.44 18.65 -24.70
N VAL A 26 -4.27 18.27 -24.20
CA VAL A 26 -3.24 17.58 -24.96
C VAL A 26 -3.62 16.11 -24.98
N ALA A 27 -4.30 15.68 -26.05
CA ALA A 27 -4.33 14.26 -26.41
C ALA A 27 -2.96 13.91 -27.00
N GLY A 28 -2.09 13.38 -26.17
CA GLY A 28 -0.80 12.83 -26.56
C GLY A 28 -0.59 11.59 -25.73
N GLY A 29 -0.92 10.42 -26.27
CA GLY A 29 -0.41 9.16 -25.76
C GLY A 29 1.11 9.17 -25.93
N SER A 30 1.82 9.47 -24.87
CA SER A 30 3.22 9.16 -24.75
C SER A 30 3.29 7.80 -24.05
N ASP A 31 3.81 6.80 -24.77
CA ASP A 31 4.41 5.60 -24.20
C ASP A 31 5.61 6.04 -23.34
N GLU A 32 5.33 6.61 -22.18
CA GLU A 32 6.34 6.85 -21.18
C GLU A 32 6.45 5.53 -20.39
N PRO A 33 7.62 4.85 -20.43
CA PRO A 33 7.82 3.66 -19.63
C PRO A 33 7.62 4.04 -18.17
N ALA A 34 6.90 3.17 -17.43
CA ALA A 34 6.64 3.31 -16.00
C ALA A 34 7.87 3.88 -15.29
N THR A 35 7.67 4.95 -14.53
CA THR A 35 8.71 5.72 -13.85
C THR A 35 9.75 4.81 -13.21
N VAL A 36 10.94 4.81 -13.75
CA VAL A 36 12.10 4.17 -13.12
C VAL A 36 12.40 5.01 -11.88
N PHE A 37 12.12 4.46 -10.69
CA PHE A 37 12.50 5.10 -9.45
C PHE A 37 14.03 5.13 -9.38
N GLU A 38 14.61 6.33 -9.35
CA GLU A 38 16.05 6.48 -9.24
C GLU A 38 16.53 5.99 -7.86
N VAL A 39 17.41 5.01 -7.86
CA VAL A 39 18.10 4.57 -6.64
C VAL A 39 19.05 5.69 -6.20
N PRO A 40 19.00 6.13 -4.92
CA PRO A 40 19.95 7.12 -4.43
C PRO A 40 21.40 6.73 -4.71
N SER A 41 22.25 7.71 -5.03
CA SER A 41 23.66 7.46 -5.39
C SER A 41 24.49 6.87 -4.24
N ASP A 42 24.06 7.09 -3.01
CA ASP A 42 24.63 6.56 -1.77
C ASP A 42 24.12 5.14 -1.43
N GLY A 43 23.24 4.59 -2.27
CA GLY A 43 22.66 3.28 -2.10
C GLY A 43 21.52 3.25 -1.07
N VAL A 44 21.05 2.04 -0.78
CA VAL A 44 20.02 1.79 0.25
C VAL A 44 20.52 0.76 1.24
N THR A 45 20.04 0.84 2.49
CA THR A 45 20.28 -0.20 3.49
C THR A 45 19.06 -1.12 3.55
N LEU A 46 19.27 -2.39 3.20
CA LEU A 46 18.29 -3.46 3.34
C LEU A 46 18.47 -4.14 4.69
N ARG A 47 17.36 -4.51 5.33
CA ARG A 47 17.39 -5.18 6.64
C ARG A 47 16.64 -6.48 6.55
N PHE A 48 17.35 -7.59 6.73
CA PHE A 48 16.76 -8.91 6.78
C PHE A 48 16.85 -9.48 8.19
N VAL A 49 15.90 -10.35 8.55
CA VAL A 49 15.94 -11.03 9.87
C VAL A 49 17.10 -12.01 9.96
N ASP A 50 17.69 -12.09 11.14
CA ASP A 50 18.77 -13.01 11.46
C ASP A 50 18.30 -14.49 11.56
N THR A 51 17.01 -14.68 11.83
CA THR A 51 16.41 -16.01 12.03
C THR A 51 15.13 -16.10 11.17
N PRO A 52 15.27 -16.27 9.85
CA PRO A 52 14.13 -16.35 8.94
C PRO A 52 13.30 -17.61 9.21
N ALA A 53 11.98 -17.48 9.08
CA ALA A 53 11.04 -18.58 9.24
C ALA A 53 10.70 -19.19 7.87
N SER A 54 10.70 -20.53 7.79
CA SER A 54 10.23 -21.19 6.58
C SER A 54 8.72 -21.05 6.43
N VAL A 55 8.25 -20.64 5.25
CA VAL A 55 6.81 -20.60 4.93
C VAL A 55 6.25 -22.03 4.79
N GLY A 56 7.09 -23.01 4.48
CA GLY A 56 6.67 -24.39 4.30
C GLY A 56 5.90 -24.62 3.00
N SER A 57 5.07 -25.66 3.00
CA SER A 57 4.12 -25.94 1.92
C SER A 57 2.79 -25.26 2.26
N LEU A 58 2.35 -24.37 1.40
CA LEU A 58 1.05 -23.69 1.49
C LEU A 58 0.45 -23.67 0.12
N THR A 59 -0.75 -24.26 -0.02
CA THR A 59 -1.55 -24.19 -1.24
C THR A 59 -2.60 -23.11 -1.06
N MET A 60 -2.70 -22.21 -2.03
CA MET A 60 -3.67 -21.13 -2.07
C MET A 60 -4.49 -21.23 -3.34
N GLN A 61 -5.79 -20.94 -3.24
CA GLN A 61 -6.64 -20.82 -4.43
C GLN A 61 -6.77 -19.36 -4.79
N THR A 62 -6.43 -19.05 -6.04
CA THR A 62 -6.58 -17.70 -6.59
C THR A 62 -8.05 -17.37 -6.87
N ILE A 63 -8.37 -16.09 -7.03
CA ILE A 63 -9.76 -15.65 -7.28
C ILE A 63 -10.29 -16.14 -8.63
N ASP A 64 -9.42 -16.43 -9.60
CA ASP A 64 -9.74 -17.04 -10.90
C ASP A 64 -9.84 -18.58 -10.85
N GLY A 65 -9.66 -19.17 -9.66
CA GLY A 65 -9.86 -20.61 -9.41
C GLY A 65 -8.63 -21.48 -9.58
N GLU A 66 -7.49 -20.94 -9.98
CA GLU A 66 -6.24 -21.67 -10.08
C GLU A 66 -5.65 -22.01 -8.70
N PHE A 67 -4.79 -23.01 -8.63
CA PHE A 67 -4.06 -23.35 -7.40
C PHE A 67 -2.61 -22.92 -7.53
N LEU A 68 -2.12 -22.25 -6.48
CA LEU A 68 -0.76 -21.79 -6.35
C LEU A 68 -0.13 -22.43 -5.12
N GLU A 69 0.99 -23.12 -5.30
CA GLU A 69 1.74 -23.72 -4.21
C GLU A 69 3.05 -22.98 -3.96
N MET A 70 3.31 -22.64 -2.70
CA MET A 70 4.55 -21.94 -2.32
C MET A 70 5.82 -22.75 -2.65
N SER A 71 5.71 -24.07 -2.69
CA SER A 71 6.82 -24.95 -3.10
C SER A 71 7.25 -24.77 -4.54
N ASP A 72 6.32 -24.42 -5.44
CA ASP A 72 6.56 -24.26 -6.87
C ASP A 72 7.22 -22.93 -7.21
N LEU A 73 7.23 -22.01 -6.24
CA LEU A 73 7.84 -20.69 -6.36
C LEU A 73 9.31 -20.63 -5.90
N ARG A 74 9.88 -21.76 -5.53
CA ARG A 74 11.31 -21.85 -5.20
C ARG A 74 12.17 -21.35 -6.34
N GLY A 75 13.26 -20.69 -5.98
CA GLY A 75 14.15 -20.03 -6.96
C GLY A 75 13.74 -18.62 -7.34
N LYS A 76 12.54 -18.18 -6.93
CA LYS A 76 12.10 -16.80 -7.08
C LYS A 76 11.91 -16.11 -5.71
N VAL A 77 12.05 -14.81 -5.68
CA VAL A 77 11.59 -13.98 -4.56
C VAL A 77 10.07 -13.94 -4.61
N VAL A 78 9.41 -14.15 -3.48
CA VAL A 78 7.95 -14.04 -3.42
C VAL A 78 7.58 -12.89 -2.48
N LEU A 79 6.80 -11.96 -2.98
CA LEU A 79 6.18 -10.89 -2.20
C LEU A 79 4.73 -11.27 -1.92
N VAL A 80 4.40 -11.54 -0.66
CA VAL A 80 3.01 -11.79 -0.24
C VAL A 80 2.48 -10.50 0.39
N ASN A 81 1.61 -9.80 -0.34
CA ASN A 81 1.07 -8.50 0.02
C ASN A 81 -0.37 -8.62 0.50
N PHE A 82 -0.60 -8.31 1.77
CA PHE A 82 -1.95 -8.24 2.36
C PHE A 82 -2.53 -6.84 2.14
N TRP A 83 -3.71 -6.79 1.55
CA TRP A 83 -4.37 -5.57 1.12
C TRP A 83 -5.89 -5.66 1.19
N ALA A 84 -6.61 -4.56 0.94
CA ALA A 84 -8.06 -4.56 0.77
C ALA A 84 -8.48 -3.44 -0.20
N THR A 85 -9.65 -3.59 -0.82
CA THR A 85 -10.20 -2.62 -1.77
C THR A 85 -10.45 -1.24 -1.16
N TRP A 86 -10.83 -1.20 0.11
CA TRP A 86 -11.06 0.03 0.88
C TRP A 86 -9.78 0.67 1.45
N CYS A 87 -8.63 0.00 1.37
CA CYS A 87 -7.37 0.48 1.90
C CYS A 87 -6.73 1.50 0.93
N GLY A 88 -6.75 2.77 1.30
CA GLY A 88 -6.17 3.86 0.49
C GLY A 88 -4.69 3.64 0.13
N PRO A 89 -3.80 3.45 1.12
CA PRO A 89 -2.38 3.18 0.86
C PRO A 89 -2.14 1.94 -0.02
N CYS A 90 -2.98 0.90 0.12
CA CYS A 90 -2.84 -0.31 -0.71
C CYS A 90 -3.06 0.02 -2.20
N ARG A 91 -4.01 0.92 -2.51
CA ARG A 91 -4.25 1.37 -3.88
C ARG A 91 -3.06 2.14 -4.47
N GLU A 92 -2.31 2.83 -3.63
CA GLU A 92 -1.13 3.58 -4.06
C GLU A 92 0.03 2.66 -4.46
N GLU A 93 0.16 1.48 -3.86
CA GLU A 93 1.26 0.56 -4.17
C GLU A 93 1.00 -0.38 -5.35
N ILE A 94 -0.26 -0.64 -5.71
CA ILE A 94 -0.62 -1.57 -6.80
C ILE A 94 0.11 -1.28 -8.11
N PRO A 95 0.17 -0.03 -8.62
CA PRO A 95 0.81 0.23 -9.92
C PRO A 95 2.29 -0.13 -9.96
N TYR A 96 3.03 0.09 -8.88
CA TYR A 96 4.44 -0.27 -8.89
C TYR A 96 4.67 -1.76 -8.60
N LEU A 97 3.80 -2.43 -7.83
CA LEU A 97 3.84 -3.88 -7.70
C LEU A 97 3.63 -4.55 -9.06
N ALA A 98 2.63 -4.08 -9.82
CA ALA A 98 2.38 -4.54 -11.18
C ALA A 98 3.59 -4.30 -12.10
N SER A 99 4.20 -3.12 -12.04
CA SER A 99 5.41 -2.80 -12.81
C SER A 99 6.60 -3.67 -12.43
N LEU A 100 6.79 -4.00 -11.15
CA LEU A 100 7.88 -4.89 -10.72
C LEU A 100 7.68 -6.31 -11.23
N THR A 101 6.46 -6.82 -11.22
CA THR A 101 6.13 -8.14 -11.77
C THR A 101 6.51 -8.23 -13.27
N GLU A 102 6.24 -7.18 -14.04
CA GLU A 102 6.61 -7.11 -15.46
C GLU A 102 8.12 -7.00 -15.68
N ARG A 103 8.82 -6.26 -14.81
CA ARG A 103 10.28 -6.07 -14.95
C ARG A 103 11.10 -7.28 -14.51
N TYR A 104 10.58 -8.08 -13.57
CA TYR A 104 11.31 -9.20 -12.98
C TYR A 104 10.55 -10.54 -13.06
N PRO A 105 9.97 -10.94 -14.22
CA PRO A 105 9.07 -12.11 -14.32
C PRO A 105 9.76 -13.43 -13.95
N GLU A 106 11.10 -13.51 -14.15
CA GLU A 106 11.87 -14.71 -13.81
C GLU A 106 12.39 -14.71 -12.36
N HIS A 107 12.28 -13.58 -11.65
CA HIS A 107 12.92 -13.39 -10.36
C HIS A 107 11.94 -13.06 -9.23
N LEU A 108 10.78 -12.48 -9.54
CA LEU A 108 9.79 -12.03 -8.59
C LEU A 108 8.41 -12.61 -8.90
N VAL A 109 7.73 -13.08 -7.87
CA VAL A 109 6.29 -13.34 -7.89
C VAL A 109 5.63 -12.49 -6.81
N VAL A 110 4.64 -11.70 -7.18
CA VAL A 110 3.77 -11.00 -6.24
C VAL A 110 2.50 -11.82 -6.06
N ILE A 111 2.04 -11.97 -4.82
CA ILE A 111 0.76 -12.58 -4.46
C ILE A 111 -0.02 -11.57 -3.62
N GLY A 112 -1.15 -11.11 -4.13
CA GLY A 112 -2.06 -10.25 -3.39
C GLY A 112 -2.99 -11.08 -2.51
N VAL A 113 -2.99 -10.87 -1.20
CA VAL A 113 -3.92 -11.50 -0.25
C VAL A 113 -4.98 -10.46 0.13
N SER A 114 -6.20 -10.64 -0.35
CA SER A 114 -7.31 -9.73 -0.03
C SER A 114 -7.89 -10.01 1.35
N GLU A 115 -7.98 -8.98 2.18
CA GLU A 115 -8.65 -8.98 3.50
C GLU A 115 -10.12 -8.51 3.39
N ASP A 116 -10.67 -8.41 2.18
CA ASP A 116 -12.05 -8.01 1.97
C ASP A 116 -13.04 -9.08 2.42
N ALA A 117 -14.09 -8.67 3.09
CA ALA A 117 -15.20 -9.54 3.49
C ALA A 117 -16.31 -9.65 2.41
N GLY A 118 -16.23 -8.83 1.35
CA GLY A 118 -17.30 -8.67 0.35
C GLY A 118 -17.36 -9.72 -0.76
N GLY A 119 -16.47 -10.73 -0.74
CA GLY A 119 -16.45 -11.81 -1.72
C GLY A 119 -15.58 -11.53 -2.96
N VAL A 120 -15.39 -12.58 -3.77
CA VAL A 120 -14.46 -12.60 -4.89
C VAL A 120 -14.85 -11.59 -5.99
N ASP A 121 -16.11 -11.51 -6.36
CA ASP A 121 -16.59 -10.66 -7.46
C ASP A 121 -16.20 -9.18 -7.29
N MET A 122 -16.24 -8.68 -6.04
CA MET A 122 -15.85 -7.30 -5.71
C MET A 122 -14.35 -7.10 -5.85
N VAL A 123 -13.56 -8.06 -5.42
CA VAL A 123 -12.10 -8.03 -5.50
C VAL A 123 -11.65 -8.12 -6.97
N GLU A 124 -12.29 -8.97 -7.76
CA GLU A 124 -12.03 -9.12 -9.19
C GLU A 124 -12.32 -7.83 -9.97
N ALA A 125 -13.50 -7.23 -9.76
CA ALA A 125 -13.85 -5.96 -10.39
C ALA A 125 -12.88 -4.81 -10.01
N PHE A 126 -12.39 -4.82 -8.77
CA PHE A 126 -11.38 -3.86 -8.32
C PHE A 126 -10.02 -4.13 -8.99
N ALA A 127 -9.59 -5.39 -9.06
CA ALA A 127 -8.33 -5.79 -9.68
C ALA A 127 -8.28 -5.35 -11.16
N ASP A 128 -9.36 -5.56 -11.89
CA ASP A 128 -9.51 -5.10 -13.28
C ASP A 128 -9.40 -3.56 -13.38
N GLN A 129 -10.07 -2.85 -12.50
CA GLN A 129 -10.06 -1.39 -12.49
C GLN A 129 -8.68 -0.80 -12.22
N TYR A 130 -7.88 -1.43 -11.35
CA TYR A 130 -6.57 -0.95 -10.91
C TYR A 130 -5.41 -1.59 -11.68
N GLY A 131 -5.68 -2.47 -12.65
CA GLY A 131 -4.68 -3.11 -13.48
C GLY A 131 -3.76 -4.07 -12.71
N VAL A 132 -4.31 -4.80 -11.73
CA VAL A 132 -3.54 -5.84 -11.02
C VAL A 132 -3.23 -6.97 -12.00
N ASN A 133 -1.95 -7.27 -12.18
CA ASN A 133 -1.44 -8.25 -13.13
C ASN A 133 -0.73 -9.45 -12.47
N TYR A 134 -0.99 -9.65 -11.17
CA TYR A 134 -0.42 -10.73 -10.36
C TYR A 134 -1.53 -11.53 -9.65
N PRO A 135 -1.27 -12.78 -9.25
CA PRO A 135 -2.23 -13.63 -8.57
C PRO A 135 -2.83 -12.98 -7.32
N ILE A 136 -4.15 -13.08 -7.18
CA ILE A 136 -4.87 -12.66 -5.98
C ILE A 136 -5.51 -13.87 -5.33
N VAL A 137 -5.44 -13.95 -4.02
CA VAL A 137 -6.11 -14.95 -3.18
C VAL A 137 -6.93 -14.26 -2.10
N MET A 138 -8.01 -14.88 -1.67
CA MET A 138 -8.74 -14.40 -0.49
C MET A 138 -8.04 -14.85 0.76
N SER A 139 -8.01 -14.00 1.78
CA SER A 139 -7.40 -14.32 3.08
C SER A 139 -8.13 -15.49 3.74
N THR A 140 -7.36 -16.45 4.23
CA THR A 140 -7.86 -17.60 4.99
C THR A 140 -7.10 -17.75 6.31
N PRO A 141 -7.65 -18.49 7.28
CA PRO A 141 -6.92 -18.78 8.52
C PRO A 141 -5.60 -19.51 8.29
N GLU A 142 -5.48 -20.32 7.22
CA GLU A 142 -4.24 -21.02 6.84
C GLU A 142 -3.18 -20.03 6.39
N ILE A 143 -3.55 -19.09 5.51
CA ILE A 143 -2.65 -18.04 5.01
C ILE A 143 -2.19 -17.15 6.17
N LYS A 144 -3.10 -16.74 7.07
CA LYS A 144 -2.75 -15.93 8.26
C LYS A 144 -1.83 -16.65 9.24
N ARG A 145 -1.91 -17.98 9.33
CA ARG A 145 -0.96 -18.77 10.15
C ARG A 145 0.41 -18.85 9.51
N ALA A 146 0.49 -18.96 8.20
CA ALA A 146 1.75 -18.98 7.45
C ALA A 146 2.45 -17.61 7.47
N PHE A 147 1.67 -16.51 7.47
CA PHE A 147 2.13 -15.12 7.49
C PHE A 147 1.59 -14.39 8.72
N PRO A 148 2.14 -14.64 9.90
CA PRO A 148 1.61 -14.09 11.15
C PRO A 148 1.94 -12.61 11.33
N GLY A 149 1.09 -11.90 12.09
CA GLY A 149 1.34 -10.50 12.46
C GLY A 149 0.77 -9.48 11.48
N VAL A 150 -0.20 -9.85 10.66
CA VAL A 150 -0.97 -8.91 9.84
C VAL A 150 -1.99 -8.20 10.74
N PHE A 151 -1.63 -7.03 11.21
CA PHE A 151 -2.46 -6.17 12.09
C PHE A 151 -2.70 -4.77 11.51
N ALA A 152 -2.17 -4.51 10.32
CA ALA A 152 -2.37 -3.29 9.56
C ALA A 152 -2.23 -3.57 8.06
N LEU A 153 -2.77 -2.68 7.22
CA LEU A 153 -2.68 -2.77 5.76
C LEU A 153 -2.04 -1.50 5.18
N PRO A 154 -1.27 -1.64 4.09
CA PRO A 154 -0.79 -2.92 3.57
C PRO A 154 0.23 -3.58 4.50
N THR A 155 0.37 -4.90 4.45
CA THR A 155 1.47 -5.64 5.05
C THR A 155 2.04 -6.60 4.03
N SER A 156 3.35 -6.55 3.83
CA SER A 156 4.03 -7.38 2.84
C SER A 156 5.13 -8.21 3.48
N PHE A 157 5.14 -9.48 3.14
CA PHE A 157 6.17 -10.43 3.53
C PHE A 157 7.06 -10.72 2.32
N VAL A 158 8.37 -10.60 2.50
CA VAL A 158 9.36 -10.97 1.49
C VAL A 158 9.89 -12.35 1.82
N VAL A 159 9.69 -13.28 0.88
CA VAL A 159 10.17 -14.64 0.96
C VAL A 159 11.30 -14.81 -0.07
N ASP A 160 12.44 -15.33 0.38
CA ASP A 160 13.60 -15.54 -0.46
C ASP A 160 13.42 -16.77 -1.38
N PRO A 161 14.34 -17.01 -2.35
CA PRO A 161 14.29 -18.15 -3.25
C PRO A 161 14.33 -19.52 -2.56
N ASP A 162 14.83 -19.60 -1.33
CA ASP A 162 14.82 -20.80 -0.50
C ASP A 162 13.52 -20.95 0.28
N GLY A 163 12.56 -20.03 0.13
CA GLY A 163 11.25 -19.99 0.78
C GLY A 163 11.31 -19.66 2.25
N GLN A 164 12.29 -18.87 2.64
CA GLN A 164 12.40 -18.31 3.96
C GLN A 164 11.82 -16.89 3.98
N MET A 165 10.98 -16.60 4.95
CA MET A 165 10.45 -15.26 5.18
C MET A 165 11.54 -14.42 5.83
N VAL A 166 12.14 -13.53 5.04
CA VAL A 166 13.35 -12.76 5.41
C VAL A 166 13.04 -11.33 5.82
N GLN A 167 11.86 -10.80 5.46
CA GLN A 167 11.47 -9.43 5.79
C GLN A 167 9.96 -9.28 5.87
N THR A 168 9.51 -8.33 6.69
CA THR A 168 8.10 -7.91 6.80
C THR A 168 8.03 -6.38 6.78
N HIS A 169 7.28 -5.85 5.84
CA HIS A 169 6.97 -4.43 5.75
C HIS A 169 5.52 -4.19 6.19
N VAL A 170 5.32 -3.26 7.10
CA VAL A 170 3.99 -2.84 7.54
C VAL A 170 3.77 -1.38 7.13
N GLY A 171 2.77 -1.14 6.29
CA GLY A 171 2.55 0.12 5.58
C GLY A 171 3.13 0.11 4.17
N LEU A 172 3.04 1.25 3.50
CA LEU A 172 3.57 1.43 2.14
C LEU A 172 5.06 1.11 2.07
N ILE A 173 5.43 0.23 1.18
CA ILE A 173 6.84 -0.05 0.89
C ILE A 173 7.35 0.99 -0.11
N SER A 174 8.56 1.49 0.11
CA SER A 174 9.26 2.26 -0.92
C SER A 174 9.52 1.37 -2.14
N PRO A 175 9.12 1.79 -3.36
CA PRO A 175 9.41 1.06 -4.59
C PRO A 175 10.90 0.74 -4.77
N VAL A 176 11.77 1.68 -4.36
CA VAL A 176 13.23 1.51 -4.41
C VAL A 176 13.68 0.37 -3.48
N ILE A 177 13.17 0.33 -2.26
CA ILE A 177 13.53 -0.72 -1.30
C ILE A 177 13.12 -2.09 -1.84
N LEU A 178 11.86 -2.25 -2.27
CA LEU A 178 11.36 -3.52 -2.77
C LEU A 178 12.11 -3.99 -4.02
N GLU A 179 12.44 -3.07 -4.93
CA GLU A 179 13.25 -3.41 -6.09
C GLU A 179 14.67 -3.86 -5.70
N GLN A 180 15.31 -3.17 -4.75
CA GLN A 180 16.64 -3.55 -4.29
C GLN A 180 16.64 -4.87 -3.50
N GLU A 181 15.61 -5.16 -2.72
CA GLU A 181 15.41 -6.46 -2.06
C GLU A 181 15.26 -7.59 -3.10
N THR A 182 14.40 -7.37 -4.12
CA THR A 182 14.24 -8.33 -5.22
C THR A 182 15.56 -8.61 -5.92
N ARG A 183 16.31 -7.56 -6.28
CA ARG A 183 17.61 -7.69 -6.98
C ARG A 183 18.66 -8.39 -6.11
N TYR A 184 18.74 -8.02 -4.83
CA TYR A 184 19.69 -8.60 -3.89
C TYR A 184 19.41 -10.09 -3.69
N LEU A 185 18.17 -10.47 -3.35
CA LEU A 185 17.77 -11.84 -3.09
C LEU A 185 17.84 -12.72 -4.34
N SER A 186 17.67 -12.14 -5.53
CA SER A 186 17.86 -12.84 -6.82
C SER A 186 19.31 -12.84 -7.33
N SER A 187 20.26 -12.39 -6.53
CA SER A 187 21.68 -12.28 -6.92
C SER A 187 21.94 -11.41 -8.17
N LEU A 188 21.03 -10.47 -8.44
CA LEU A 188 21.19 -9.46 -9.47
C LEU A 188 22.08 -8.30 -8.99
N SER A 189 22.68 -7.57 -9.93
CA SER A 189 23.44 -6.36 -9.60
C SER A 189 22.56 -5.35 -8.86
N ASN A 190 22.99 -4.89 -7.70
CA ASN A 190 22.28 -3.95 -6.83
C ASN A 190 23.26 -2.95 -6.21
N ASN A 191 22.71 -1.88 -5.61
CA ASN A 191 23.47 -0.85 -4.89
C ASN A 191 22.99 -0.80 -3.42
N ALA A 192 22.92 -1.94 -2.76
CA ALA A 192 22.42 -2.06 -1.41
C ALA A 192 23.52 -2.48 -0.42
N THR A 193 23.46 -1.89 0.77
CA THR A 193 24.16 -2.40 1.95
C THR A 193 23.17 -3.25 2.73
N VAL A 194 23.58 -4.43 3.19
CA VAL A 194 22.70 -5.36 3.91
C VAL A 194 23.07 -5.41 5.38
N GLU A 195 22.08 -5.26 6.23
CA GLU A 195 22.14 -5.43 7.67
C GLU A 195 21.25 -6.60 8.09
N THR A 196 21.73 -7.38 9.03
CA THR A 196 20.93 -8.44 9.66
C THR A 196 20.41 -7.93 10.99
N VAL A 197 19.11 -8.07 11.23
CA VAL A 197 18.43 -7.58 12.44
C VAL A 197 17.64 -8.69 13.10
N ALA A 198 17.51 -8.62 14.43
CA ALA A 198 16.63 -9.55 15.14
C ALA A 198 15.18 -9.33 14.66
N ALA A 199 14.42 -10.43 14.52
CA ALA A 199 13.02 -10.36 14.08
C ALA A 199 12.15 -9.44 14.96
N SER A 200 12.48 -9.34 16.26
CA SER A 200 11.83 -8.43 17.20
C SER A 200 12.14 -6.94 16.98
N SER A 201 13.18 -6.64 16.20
CA SER A 201 13.66 -5.28 15.91
C SER A 201 13.16 -4.76 14.56
N GLN A 202 12.37 -5.53 13.82
CA GLN A 202 11.73 -5.04 12.60
C GLN A 202 10.77 -3.91 12.93
N ILE A 203 10.81 -2.86 12.13
CA ILE A 203 9.86 -1.74 12.23
C ILE A 203 8.47 -2.29 11.96
N ARG A 204 7.61 -2.26 12.97
CA ARG A 204 6.28 -2.86 12.89
C ARG A 204 5.27 -1.99 12.16
N LEU A 205 5.55 -0.70 12.02
CA LEU A 205 4.71 0.23 11.25
C LEU A 205 5.58 1.24 10.50
N ALA A 206 5.56 1.16 9.20
CA ALA A 206 6.05 2.20 8.31
C ALA A 206 4.89 3.09 7.84
N ASN A 207 5.20 4.11 7.04
CA ASN A 207 4.29 5.13 6.53
C ASN A 207 2.93 4.59 6.09
N ALA A 208 1.88 5.37 6.40
CA ALA A 208 0.51 5.18 5.89
C ALA A 208 -0.16 3.81 6.18
N ALA A 209 0.37 3.01 7.13
CA ALA A 209 -0.28 1.78 7.54
C ALA A 209 -1.68 2.06 8.11
N GLN A 210 -2.67 1.32 7.63
CA GLN A 210 -4.01 1.34 8.21
C GLN A 210 -4.17 0.11 9.12
N ALA A 211 -4.13 0.34 10.43
CA ALA A 211 -4.30 -0.72 11.40
C ALA A 211 -5.70 -1.33 11.29
N THR A 212 -5.77 -2.66 11.28
CA THR A 212 -7.01 -3.44 11.33
C THR A 212 -7.21 -4.11 12.69
N GLU A 213 -6.11 -4.23 13.45
CA GLU A 213 -6.10 -4.68 14.84
C GLU A 213 -5.23 -3.73 15.66
N ILE A 214 -5.69 -3.35 16.84
CA ILE A 214 -5.01 -2.38 17.69
C ILE A 214 -4.77 -3.01 19.05
N PRO A 215 -3.52 -3.15 19.51
CA PRO A 215 -3.19 -3.78 20.79
C PRO A 215 -3.92 -3.12 21.95
N GLY A 216 -4.62 -3.95 22.76
CA GLY A 216 -5.37 -3.50 23.93
C GLY A 216 -6.72 -2.83 23.62
N VAL A 217 -7.19 -2.94 22.37
CA VAL A 217 -8.51 -2.42 21.95
C VAL A 217 -9.39 -3.59 21.52
N ASP A 218 -10.49 -3.81 22.20
CA ASP A 218 -11.48 -4.82 21.83
C ASP A 218 -12.50 -4.23 20.87
N LEU A 219 -12.34 -4.55 19.58
CA LEU A 219 -13.27 -4.15 18.53
C LEU A 219 -14.38 -5.18 18.29
N SER A 220 -14.37 -6.32 19.00
CA SER A 220 -15.38 -7.37 18.84
C SER A 220 -16.75 -7.00 19.38
N VAL A 221 -16.81 -5.99 20.25
CA VAL A 221 -18.04 -5.44 20.83
C VAL A 221 -18.83 -4.56 19.83
N LEU A 222 -18.23 -4.22 18.70
CA LEU A 222 -18.80 -3.38 17.66
C LEU A 222 -19.44 -4.21 16.54
N THR A 223 -20.50 -3.68 15.94
CA THR A 223 -21.01 -4.22 14.66
C THR A 223 -19.98 -4.02 13.54
N SER A 224 -20.17 -4.66 12.39
CA SER A 224 -19.27 -4.51 11.24
C SER A 224 -19.06 -3.05 10.82
N ASP A 225 -20.17 -2.31 10.67
CA ASP A 225 -20.12 -0.90 10.25
C ASP A 225 -19.48 0.01 11.32
N GLN A 226 -19.79 -0.26 12.59
CA GLN A 226 -19.18 0.44 13.73
C GLN A 226 -17.67 0.16 13.82
N ARG A 227 -17.25 -1.06 13.54
CA ARG A 227 -15.84 -1.44 13.51
C ARG A 227 -15.09 -0.71 12.39
N GLU A 228 -15.67 -0.64 11.21
CA GLU A 228 -15.09 0.10 10.08
C GLU A 228 -14.93 1.59 10.43
N GLU A 229 -15.96 2.21 10.99
CA GLU A 229 -15.91 3.61 11.43
C GLU A 229 -14.84 3.84 12.53
N ALA A 230 -14.75 2.92 13.50
CA ALA A 230 -13.75 3.01 14.56
C ALA A 230 -12.32 2.92 13.97
N LEU A 231 -12.06 1.97 13.10
CA LEU A 231 -10.78 1.83 12.42
C LEU A 231 -10.45 3.06 11.57
N ARG A 232 -11.43 3.60 10.86
CA ARG A 232 -11.28 4.81 10.06
C ARG A 232 -10.84 6.00 10.94
N ARG A 233 -11.51 6.26 12.04
CA ARG A 233 -11.18 7.35 12.98
C ARG A 233 -9.82 7.14 13.62
N LEU A 234 -9.54 5.96 14.16
CA LEU A 234 -8.28 5.67 14.84
C LEU A 234 -7.05 5.73 13.92
N ASN A 235 -7.23 5.44 12.63
CA ASN A 235 -6.18 5.57 11.61
C ASN A 235 -6.05 7.01 11.05
N ALA A 236 -7.04 7.88 11.25
CA ALA A 236 -7.03 9.26 10.79
C ALA A 236 -6.62 10.25 11.88
N ASP A 237 -7.14 10.08 13.10
CA ASP A 237 -6.97 11.03 14.19
C ASP A 237 -5.54 10.95 14.76
N GLY A 238 -4.86 12.11 14.83
CA GLY A 238 -3.51 12.21 15.39
C GLY A 238 -3.50 12.00 16.91
N CYS A 239 -2.46 11.32 17.41
CA CYS A 239 -2.24 11.19 18.85
C CYS A 239 -1.67 12.51 19.43
N PRO A 240 -2.30 13.13 20.44
CA PRO A 240 -1.84 14.39 21.00
C PRO A 240 -0.59 14.27 21.90
N CYS A 241 0.01 13.09 22.01
CA CYS A 241 1.25 12.89 22.77
C CYS A 241 2.50 13.54 22.13
N GLY A 242 2.38 14.08 20.91
CA GLY A 242 3.48 14.73 20.19
C GLY A 242 4.34 13.79 19.34
N CYS A 243 4.00 12.50 19.26
CA CYS A 243 4.73 11.50 18.47
C CYS A 243 4.49 11.60 16.95
N GLN A 244 3.58 12.47 16.51
CA GLN A 244 3.17 12.65 15.11
C GLN A 244 2.55 11.38 14.45
N LEU A 245 2.15 10.43 15.25
CA LEU A 245 1.48 9.20 14.82
C LEU A 245 -0.03 9.35 14.94
N THR A 246 -0.79 8.54 14.19
CA THR A 246 -2.23 8.40 14.45
C THR A 246 -2.46 7.67 15.77
N LEU A 247 -3.69 7.68 16.28
CA LEU A 247 -4.04 6.96 17.50
C LEU A 247 -3.75 5.46 17.36
N ALA A 248 -4.13 4.86 16.22
CA ALA A 248 -3.83 3.47 15.92
C ALA A 248 -2.33 3.19 15.88
N GLN A 249 -1.59 3.99 15.13
CA GLN A 249 -0.12 3.87 15.01
C GLN A 249 0.57 4.05 16.36
N CYS A 250 0.10 5.00 17.18
CA CYS A 250 0.66 5.23 18.52
C CYS A 250 0.45 3.99 19.40
N ARG A 251 -0.73 3.38 19.40
CA ARG A 251 -1.02 2.17 20.18
C ARG A 251 -0.15 0.98 19.77
N ILE A 252 0.18 0.88 18.48
CA ILE A 252 0.98 -0.23 17.95
C ILE A 252 2.48 -0.01 18.21
N ASN A 253 2.99 1.21 17.95
CA ASN A 253 4.42 1.52 18.06
C ASN A 253 4.88 1.82 19.49
N ASP A 254 4.01 2.43 20.30
CA ASP A 254 4.31 2.83 21.67
C ASP A 254 3.21 2.35 22.62
N SER A 255 3.31 1.10 23.04
CA SER A 255 2.40 0.52 24.04
C SER A 255 2.51 1.17 25.41
N SER A 256 3.58 1.93 25.68
CA SER A 256 3.80 2.66 26.93
C SER A 256 3.14 4.03 26.98
N CYS A 257 2.66 4.55 25.83
CA CYS A 257 1.97 5.83 25.77
C CYS A 257 0.72 5.84 26.66
N GLY A 258 0.75 6.66 27.71
CA GLY A 258 -0.39 6.81 28.65
C GLY A 258 -1.49 7.74 28.14
N ILE A 259 -1.30 8.43 26.99
CA ILE A 259 -2.22 9.44 26.47
C ILE A 259 -3.24 8.84 25.50
N SER A 260 -2.80 7.91 24.65
CA SER A 260 -3.66 7.32 23.61
C SER A 260 -4.77 6.39 24.15
N PRO A 261 -4.59 5.55 25.20
CA PRO A 261 -5.63 4.62 25.63
C PRO A 261 -6.97 5.27 25.97
N PRO A 262 -7.06 6.30 26.85
CA PRO A 262 -8.35 6.89 27.23
C PRO A 262 -9.05 7.58 26.05
N ILE A 263 -8.30 8.06 25.05
CA ILE A 263 -8.87 8.65 23.83
C ILE A 263 -9.49 7.58 22.96
N VAL A 264 -8.78 6.48 22.77
CA VAL A 264 -9.26 5.32 22.00
C VAL A 264 -10.51 4.73 22.63
N GLU A 265 -10.52 4.48 23.94
CA GLU A 265 -11.67 3.98 24.68
C GLU A 265 -12.90 4.90 24.53
N LYS A 266 -12.70 6.22 24.59
CA LYS A 266 -13.76 7.18 24.38
C LYS A 266 -14.35 7.09 22.97
N ILE A 267 -13.51 7.03 21.93
CA ILE A 267 -13.95 6.89 20.53
C ILE A 267 -14.76 5.61 20.35
N ILE A 268 -14.30 4.49 20.89
CA ILE A 268 -15.01 3.21 20.80
C ILE A 268 -16.37 3.29 21.50
N ALA A 269 -16.43 3.90 22.70
CA ALA A 269 -17.67 4.06 23.44
C ALA A 269 -18.69 4.96 22.70
N GLU A 270 -18.24 6.06 22.10
CA GLU A 270 -19.08 6.94 21.28
C GLU A 270 -19.70 6.19 20.10
N ILE A 271 -18.88 5.44 19.37
CA ILE A 271 -19.33 4.68 18.20
C ILE A 271 -20.26 3.54 18.60
N ALA A 272 -19.98 2.82 19.70
CA ALA A 272 -20.85 1.79 20.23
C ALA A 272 -22.23 2.33 20.64
N ALA A 273 -22.28 3.58 21.14
CA ALA A 273 -23.52 4.27 21.51
C ALA A 273 -24.30 4.82 20.30
N GLY A 274 -23.74 4.75 19.09
CA GLY A 274 -24.38 5.28 17.87
C GLY A 274 -24.30 6.80 17.72
N ASN A 275 -23.30 7.45 18.34
CA ASN A 275 -23.06 8.89 18.30
C ASN A 275 -21.91 9.22 17.33
#